data_79fac0589bff9075838ca6e62684a51f
#
_entry.id   79fac0589bff9075838ca6e62684a51f
#
_cell.length_a   1.000
_cell.length_b   1.000
_cell.length_c   1.000
_cell.angle_alpha   90.00
_cell.angle_beta   90.00
_cell.angle_gamma   90.00
#
_symmetry.space_group_name_H-M   'P 1'
#
loop_
_entity.id
_entity.type
_entity.pdbx_description
1 polymer ?
#
loop_
_entity_poly.entity_id
_entity_poly.type
_entity_poly.pdbx_seq_one_letter_code
_entity_poly.pdbx_strand_id
1 'polypeptide(L)'
;MGQNTVKGTDATFSELVGSPLPTLVDFWAEWCGPCKMMDGPLEEIAGDLAGKLQIVKLNVDENPATAMQYGVMSIPTMMIFQAGQEQKRLVGARSKAQLESEVASFVS
;
A
#
# COMPACT_ATOMS: atom_id res chain seq x y z
N MET A 1 9.19 8.86 4.64
CA MET A 1 8.03 8.87 3.78
C MET A 1 8.09 10.00 2.79
N GLY A 2 7.72 9.76 1.56
CA GLY A 2 7.77 10.77 0.54
C GLY A 2 6.54 11.66 0.50
N GLN A 3 6.48 12.52 -0.50
CA GLN A 3 5.43 13.52 -0.64
C GLN A 3 4.15 12.96 -1.25
N ASN A 4 4.24 11.85 -2.00
CA ASN A 4 3.11 11.34 -2.78
C ASN A 4 2.40 10.16 -2.13
N THR A 5 3.03 9.50 -1.18
CA THR A 5 2.41 8.42 -0.42
C THR A 5 1.80 8.98 0.87
N VAL A 6 0.76 8.30 1.35
CA VAL A 6 0.01 8.72 2.54
C VAL A 6 0.34 7.80 3.69
N LYS A 7 0.58 8.37 4.86
CA LYS A 7 0.78 7.57 6.08
C LYS A 7 -0.60 7.13 6.60
N GLY A 8 -0.80 5.81 6.68
CA GLY A 8 -2.00 5.23 7.27
C GLY A 8 -1.78 4.83 8.73
N THR A 9 -2.85 4.83 9.50
CA THR A 9 -2.85 4.35 10.87
C THR A 9 -4.06 3.45 11.10
N ASP A 10 -4.07 2.72 12.22
CA ASP A 10 -5.25 1.93 12.59
C ASP A 10 -6.51 2.81 12.63
N ALA A 11 -6.38 4.04 13.11
CA ALA A 11 -7.51 4.96 13.22
C ALA A 11 -8.02 5.48 11.86
N THR A 12 -7.14 5.63 10.87
CA THR A 12 -7.49 6.24 9.58
C THR A 12 -7.71 5.22 8.47
N PHE A 13 -7.37 3.96 8.70
CA PHE A 13 -7.35 2.95 7.64
C PHE A 13 -8.69 2.82 6.91
N SER A 14 -9.76 2.66 7.65
CA SER A 14 -11.09 2.46 7.07
C SER A 14 -11.50 3.61 6.14
N GLU A 15 -11.22 4.84 6.56
CA GLU A 15 -11.52 6.02 5.74
C GLU A 15 -10.65 6.07 4.49
N LEU A 16 -9.36 5.77 4.65
CA LEU A 16 -8.43 5.82 3.52
C LEU A 16 -8.77 4.81 2.43
N VAL A 17 -9.05 3.56 2.80
CA VAL A 17 -9.36 2.53 1.79
C VAL A 17 -10.77 2.67 1.23
N GLY A 18 -11.62 3.46 1.86
CA GLY A 18 -12.95 3.79 1.37
C GLY A 18 -12.96 4.91 0.34
N SER A 19 -11.80 5.46 -0.01
CA SER A 19 -11.66 6.50 -1.02
C SER A 19 -12.26 6.07 -2.36
N PRO A 20 -12.75 7.03 -3.18
CA PRO A 20 -13.18 6.73 -4.55
C PRO A 20 -12.04 6.21 -5.43
N LEU A 21 -10.80 6.56 -5.11
CA LEU A 21 -9.64 6.06 -5.86
C LEU A 21 -9.28 4.65 -5.42
N PRO A 22 -8.83 3.80 -6.37
CA PRO A 22 -8.19 2.54 -5.98
C PRO A 22 -7.04 2.87 -5.02
N THR A 23 -6.89 2.06 -3.98
CA THR A 23 -5.89 2.33 -2.94
C THR A 23 -5.00 1.11 -2.74
N LEU A 24 -3.70 1.31 -2.91
CA LEU A 24 -2.71 0.29 -2.60
C LEU A 24 -2.19 0.56 -1.20
N VAL A 25 -2.34 -0.43 -0.30
CA VAL A 25 -1.80 -0.34 1.06
C VAL A 25 -0.54 -1.18 1.16
N ASP A 26 0.54 -0.56 1.58
CA ASP A 26 1.83 -1.21 1.81
C ASP A 26 2.03 -1.41 3.31
N PHE A 27 1.97 -2.67 3.75
CA PHE A 27 2.24 -3.04 5.13
C PHE A 27 3.74 -3.26 5.28
N TRP A 28 4.38 -2.45 6.12
CA TRP A 28 5.84 -2.41 6.23
C TRP A 28 6.33 -2.19 7.66
N ALA A 29 7.64 -2.30 7.89
CA ALA A 29 8.26 -1.98 9.18
C ALA A 29 9.66 -1.40 8.95
N GLU A 30 10.14 -0.62 9.92
CA GLU A 30 11.45 0.03 9.83
C GLU A 30 12.61 -0.96 9.70
N TRP A 31 12.49 -2.10 10.37
CA TRP A 31 13.55 -3.12 10.38
C TRP A 31 13.57 -3.98 9.11
N CYS A 32 12.61 -3.80 8.24
CA CYS A 32 12.43 -4.66 7.07
C CYS A 32 13.17 -4.09 5.85
N GLY A 33 14.31 -4.69 5.50
CA GLY A 33 15.10 -4.27 4.35
C GLY A 33 14.32 -4.30 3.03
N PRO A 34 13.67 -5.43 2.68
CA PRO A 34 12.87 -5.49 1.45
C PRO A 34 11.77 -4.44 1.38
N CYS A 35 11.16 -4.09 2.53
CA CYS A 35 10.15 -3.03 2.57
C CYS A 35 10.74 -1.70 2.17
N LYS A 36 11.93 -1.38 2.68
CA LYS A 36 12.59 -0.10 2.41
C LYS A 36 13.02 0.02 0.95
N MET A 37 13.38 -1.09 0.32
CA MET A 37 13.73 -1.10 -1.10
C MET A 37 12.57 -0.69 -1.99
N MET A 38 11.35 -0.83 -1.50
CA MET A 38 10.15 -0.48 -2.26
C MET A 38 9.75 0.99 -2.13
N ASP A 39 10.35 1.72 -1.19
CA ASP A 39 9.96 3.11 -0.94
C ASP A 39 10.09 4.01 -2.17
N GLY A 40 11.23 3.95 -2.85
CA GLY A 40 11.43 4.73 -4.07
C GLY A 40 10.43 4.40 -5.16
N PRO A 41 10.30 3.12 -5.56
CA PRO A 41 9.31 2.73 -6.56
C PRO A 41 7.87 3.11 -6.20
N LEU A 42 7.46 2.92 -4.95
CA LEU A 42 6.10 3.28 -4.52
C LEU A 42 5.87 4.78 -4.59
N GLU A 43 6.86 5.57 -4.18
CA GLU A 43 6.76 7.02 -4.24
C GLU A 43 6.64 7.51 -5.69
N GLU A 44 7.42 6.91 -6.60
CA GLU A 44 7.37 7.27 -8.02
C GLU A 44 6.01 6.92 -8.62
N ILE A 45 5.50 5.73 -8.34
CA ILE A 45 4.19 5.30 -8.85
C ILE A 45 3.09 6.21 -8.31
N ALA A 46 3.15 6.56 -7.03
CA ALA A 46 2.18 7.46 -6.41
C ALA A 46 2.16 8.81 -7.11
N GLY A 47 3.33 9.33 -7.48
CA GLY A 47 3.44 10.58 -8.22
C GLY A 47 2.93 10.45 -9.64
N ASP A 48 3.34 9.38 -10.34
CA ASP A 48 2.94 9.14 -11.73
C ASP A 48 1.43 8.96 -11.88
N LEU A 49 0.80 8.34 -10.88
CA LEU A 49 -0.63 8.03 -10.91
C LEU A 49 -1.46 8.90 -9.97
N ALA A 50 -0.95 10.10 -9.65
CA ALA A 50 -1.67 11.06 -8.81
C ALA A 50 -3.06 11.32 -9.40
N GLY A 51 -4.09 11.25 -8.55
CA GLY A 51 -5.47 11.40 -9.01
C GLY A 51 -6.10 10.12 -9.56
N LYS A 52 -5.32 9.04 -9.73
CA LYS A 52 -5.81 7.76 -10.25
C LYS A 52 -5.62 6.61 -9.27
N LEU A 53 -4.60 6.70 -8.43
CA LEU A 53 -4.27 5.69 -7.43
C LEU A 53 -3.79 6.38 -6.17
N GLN A 54 -4.28 5.92 -5.03
CA GLN A 54 -3.75 6.34 -3.73
C GLN A 54 -2.85 5.23 -3.19
N ILE A 55 -1.66 5.60 -2.70
CA ILE A 55 -0.77 4.65 -2.04
C ILE A 55 -0.66 5.04 -0.56
N VAL A 56 -1.03 4.10 0.31
CA VAL A 56 -1.01 4.26 1.76
C VAL A 56 0.08 3.35 2.31
N LYS A 57 0.94 3.89 3.15
CA LYS A 57 1.95 3.12 3.86
C LYS A 57 1.53 2.95 5.30
N LEU A 58 1.47 1.71 5.77
CA LEU A 58 1.03 1.41 7.14
C LEU A 58 2.11 0.60 7.86
N ASN A 59 2.72 1.21 8.86
CA ASN A 59 3.76 0.58 9.67
C ASN A 59 3.10 -0.41 10.64
N VAL A 60 3.39 -1.70 10.49
CA VAL A 60 2.71 -2.76 11.25
C VAL A 60 3.08 -2.76 12.74
N ASP A 61 4.26 -2.25 13.08
CA ASP A 61 4.68 -2.19 14.49
C ASP A 61 3.91 -1.11 15.24
N GLU A 62 3.65 0.02 14.56
CA GLU A 62 2.89 1.13 15.14
C GLU A 62 1.38 0.92 15.03
N ASN A 63 0.95 0.07 14.10
CA ASN A 63 -0.47 -0.13 13.77
C ASN A 63 -0.79 -1.61 13.66
N PRO A 64 -0.69 -2.36 14.76
CA PRO A 64 -0.85 -3.82 14.71
C PRO A 64 -2.29 -4.28 14.49
N ALA A 65 -3.28 -3.47 14.83
CA ALA A 65 -4.68 -3.91 14.74
C ALA A 65 -5.10 -4.17 13.30
N THR A 66 -4.76 -3.28 12.36
CA THR A 66 -5.09 -3.46 10.95
C THR A 66 -4.37 -4.66 10.36
N ALA A 67 -3.07 -4.81 10.64
CA ALA A 67 -2.30 -5.94 10.16
C ALA A 67 -2.92 -7.26 10.63
N MET A 68 -3.34 -7.32 11.89
CA MET A 68 -3.97 -8.50 12.47
C MET A 68 -5.33 -8.77 11.82
N GLN A 69 -6.13 -7.72 11.63
CA GLN A 69 -7.45 -7.83 11.02
C GLN A 69 -7.40 -8.47 9.63
N TYR A 70 -6.39 -8.11 8.83
CA TYR A 70 -6.24 -8.62 7.48
C TYR A 70 -5.31 -9.83 7.38
N GLY A 71 -4.86 -10.35 8.51
CA GLY A 71 -4.05 -11.56 8.55
C GLY A 71 -2.69 -11.39 7.87
N VAL A 72 -2.06 -10.24 8.02
CA VAL A 72 -0.73 -9.99 7.46
C VAL A 72 0.30 -10.77 8.26
N MET A 73 0.87 -11.80 7.63
CA MET A 73 1.81 -12.72 8.28
C MET A 73 3.26 -12.42 7.96
N SER A 74 3.50 -11.72 6.86
CA SER A 74 4.86 -11.36 6.44
C SER A 74 4.83 -10.00 5.77
N ILE A 75 5.99 -9.32 5.72
CA ILE A 75 6.12 -8.00 5.13
C ILE A 75 7.31 -7.98 4.17
N PRO A 76 7.23 -7.16 3.09
CA PRO A 76 6.08 -6.33 2.75
C PRO A 76 4.91 -7.15 2.23
N THR A 77 3.71 -6.70 2.52
CA THR A 77 2.48 -7.19 1.90
C THR A 77 1.76 -5.96 1.37
N MET A 78 1.36 -6.00 0.11
CA MET A 78 0.58 -4.92 -0.49
C MET A 78 -0.81 -5.44 -0.81
N MET A 79 -1.82 -4.61 -0.55
CA MET A 79 -3.20 -4.94 -0.86
C MET A 79 -3.81 -3.81 -1.66
N ILE A 80 -4.59 -4.15 -2.69
CA ILE A 80 -5.31 -3.15 -3.48
C ILE A 80 -6.77 -3.18 -3.07
N PHE A 81 -7.29 -2.02 -2.67
CA PHE A 81 -8.67 -1.83 -2.26
C PHE A 81 -9.43 -0.99 -3.25
N GLN A 82 -10.71 -1.29 -3.43
CA GLN A 82 -11.66 -0.42 -4.14
C GLN A 82 -12.91 -0.31 -3.28
N ALA A 83 -13.32 0.92 -2.98
CA ALA A 83 -14.51 1.20 -2.19
C ALA A 83 -14.51 0.40 -0.87
N GLY A 84 -13.36 0.32 -0.23
CA GLY A 84 -13.22 -0.37 1.05
C GLY A 84 -13.08 -1.88 0.97
N GLN A 85 -13.09 -2.47 -0.23
CA GLN A 85 -13.03 -3.92 -0.41
C GLN A 85 -11.67 -4.35 -0.94
N GLU A 86 -11.04 -5.32 -0.30
CA GLU A 86 -9.78 -5.90 -0.76
C GLU A 86 -10.01 -6.62 -2.08
N GLN A 87 -9.27 -6.21 -3.14
CA GLN A 87 -9.39 -6.80 -4.48
C GLN A 87 -8.22 -7.70 -4.80
N LYS A 88 -7.04 -7.44 -4.23
CA LYS A 88 -5.82 -8.16 -4.59
C LYS A 88 -4.81 -8.06 -3.47
N ARG A 89 -4.02 -9.11 -3.30
CA ARG A 89 -2.99 -9.16 -2.27
C ARG A 89 -1.69 -9.67 -2.89
N LEU A 90 -0.60 -8.92 -2.64
CA LEU A 90 0.74 -9.25 -3.10
C LEU A 90 1.62 -9.44 -1.89
N VAL A 91 2.20 -10.62 -1.74
CA VAL A 91 3.09 -10.93 -0.61
C VAL A 91 4.53 -10.93 -1.09
N GLY A 92 5.37 -10.15 -0.45
CA GLY A 92 6.79 -10.02 -0.79
C GLY A 92 7.08 -8.82 -1.68
N ALA A 93 8.35 -8.47 -1.79
CA ALA A 93 8.78 -7.30 -2.54
C ALA A 93 8.53 -7.46 -4.05
N ARG A 94 8.28 -6.34 -4.71
CA ARG A 94 8.06 -6.26 -6.16
C ARG A 94 8.89 -5.12 -6.73
N SER A 95 9.34 -5.28 -7.97
CA SER A 95 9.97 -4.18 -8.70
C SER A 95 8.93 -3.13 -9.11
N LYS A 96 9.39 -1.95 -9.51
CA LYS A 96 8.48 -0.91 -10.00
C LYS A 96 7.64 -1.41 -11.17
N ALA A 97 8.29 -2.09 -12.13
CA ALA A 97 7.59 -2.62 -13.31
C ALA A 97 6.51 -3.63 -12.91
N GLN A 98 6.81 -4.51 -11.96
CA GLN A 98 5.85 -5.48 -11.47
C GLN A 98 4.68 -4.80 -10.78
N LEU A 99 4.94 -3.77 -9.96
CA LEU A 99 3.89 -3.02 -9.28
C LEU A 99 3.00 -2.29 -10.29
N GLU A 100 3.60 -1.67 -11.31
CA GLU A 100 2.85 -0.99 -12.35
C GLU A 100 1.92 -1.95 -13.08
N SER A 101 2.43 -3.15 -13.38
CA SER A 101 1.63 -4.19 -14.00
C SER A 101 0.46 -4.62 -13.12
N GLU A 102 0.70 -4.76 -11.81
CA GLU A 102 -0.33 -5.21 -10.86
C GLU A 102 -1.44 -4.18 -10.66
N VAL A 103 -1.13 -2.89 -10.75
CA VAL A 103 -2.15 -1.84 -10.56
C VAL A 103 -2.83 -1.42 -11.86
N ALA A 104 -2.29 -1.83 -13.00
CA ALA A 104 -2.73 -1.32 -14.31
C ALA A 104 -4.23 -1.45 -14.54
N SER A 105 -4.82 -2.60 -14.21
CA SER A 105 -6.25 -2.84 -14.44
C SER A 105 -7.15 -2.00 -13.53
N PHE A 106 -6.61 -1.50 -12.43
CA PHE A 106 -7.38 -0.70 -11.47
C PHE A 106 -7.38 0.78 -11.80
N VAL A 107 -6.42 1.24 -12.59
CA VAL A 107 -6.26 2.67 -12.90
C VAL A 107 -6.58 3.01 -14.36
N SER A 108 -6.96 2.04 -15.14
CA SER A 108 -7.29 2.26 -16.56
C SER A 108 -8.69 2.86 -16.76
#